data_55065e1121e64ab47f1d14e0c5c0ec51
#
_entry.id   55065e1121e64ab47f1d14e0c5c0ec51
#
_cell.length_a   1.000
_cell.length_b   1.000
_cell.length_c   1.000
_cell.angle_alpha   90.00
_cell.angle_beta   90.00
_cell.angle_gamma   90.00
#
_symmetry.space_group_name_H-M   'P 1'
#
loop_
_entity.id
_entity.type
_entity.pdbx_description
1 polymer ?
#
loop_
_entity_poly.entity_id
_entity_poly.type
_entity_poly.pdbx_seq_one_letter_code
_entity_poly.pdbx_strand_id
1 'polypeptide(L)'
;MSILWNKNQEKDFFAKSLEFATPEQLFYITKDKKFYAYWPKNYKGSKTTLQSRNALIGAYTEKWTTDLFAQIAEEIGGYSVQNVVSEEIGLTRQSPADVAICKTKNVNQRPSDILMIIEVKMSVVWNWEFIPKDKQNFELICIGDYRTHQGNPSLLRSDTMLKAIGKSINIRVSSFSASKIPIVIIGNTPITNSYYEKVDHLKRNGIIQGFWSINPKPLDNDGENIKNTPFKGFYRFDNYGELQ
;
A
#
# COMPACT_ATOMS: atom_id res chain seq x y z
N MET A 1 -11.70 -2.92 -17.18
CA MET A 1 -12.36 -2.45 -15.94
C MET A 1 -11.35 -2.58 -14.82
N SER A 2 -10.85 -1.47 -14.30
CA SER A 2 -9.86 -1.49 -13.21
C SER A 2 -10.54 -2.01 -11.94
N ILE A 3 -9.87 -2.93 -11.25
CA ILE A 3 -10.41 -3.62 -10.07
C ILE A 3 -9.61 -3.15 -8.86
N LEU A 4 -10.28 -2.77 -7.77
CA LEU A 4 -9.64 -2.47 -6.51
C LEU A 4 -8.98 -3.72 -5.91
N TRP A 5 -8.09 -3.50 -4.93
CA TRP A 5 -7.31 -4.58 -4.31
C TRP A 5 -8.21 -5.65 -3.69
N ASN A 6 -7.88 -6.91 -3.90
CA ASN A 6 -8.58 -8.06 -3.32
C ASN A 6 -7.65 -9.29 -3.22
N LYS A 7 -8.20 -10.42 -2.81
CA LYS A 7 -7.46 -11.70 -2.66
C LYS A 7 -6.75 -12.16 -3.95
N ASN A 8 -7.28 -11.85 -5.13
CA ASN A 8 -6.67 -12.27 -6.39
C ASN A 8 -5.36 -11.51 -6.66
N GLN A 9 -5.27 -10.22 -6.29
CA GLN A 9 -4.04 -9.46 -6.40
C GLN A 9 -2.94 -10.01 -5.48
N GLU A 10 -3.29 -10.52 -4.29
CA GLU A 10 -2.30 -11.17 -3.43
C GLU A 10 -1.87 -12.53 -3.94
N LYS A 11 -2.79 -13.31 -4.53
CA LYS A 11 -2.42 -14.55 -5.22
C LYS A 11 -1.47 -14.29 -6.39
N ASP A 12 -1.77 -13.27 -7.22
CA ASP A 12 -0.93 -12.87 -8.34
C ASP A 12 0.45 -12.39 -7.86
N PHE A 13 0.50 -11.60 -6.77
CA PHE A 13 1.76 -11.21 -6.13
C PHE A 13 2.60 -12.43 -5.74
N PHE A 14 2.04 -13.41 -5.05
CA PHE A 14 2.78 -14.59 -4.64
C PHE A 14 3.20 -15.43 -5.84
N ALA A 15 2.31 -15.64 -6.82
CA ALA A 15 2.62 -16.40 -8.01
C ALA A 15 3.81 -15.79 -8.78
N LYS A 16 3.77 -14.50 -9.07
CA LYS A 16 4.86 -13.78 -9.73
C LYS A 16 6.15 -13.76 -8.91
N SER A 17 6.04 -13.59 -7.59
CA SER A 17 7.22 -13.57 -6.73
C SER A 17 7.92 -14.93 -6.67
N LEU A 18 7.19 -16.04 -6.74
CA LEU A 18 7.73 -17.40 -6.74
C LEU A 18 8.48 -17.77 -8.02
N GLU A 19 8.39 -16.96 -9.08
CA GLU A 19 9.18 -17.14 -10.30
C GLU A 19 10.68 -16.86 -10.05
N PHE A 20 11.02 -16.03 -9.04
CA PHE A 20 12.40 -15.60 -8.74
C PHE A 20 12.78 -15.58 -7.26
N ALA A 21 11.84 -15.90 -6.37
CA ALA A 21 12.09 -16.01 -4.93
C ALA A 21 11.67 -17.39 -4.42
N THR A 22 12.35 -17.88 -3.38
CA THR A 22 11.99 -19.17 -2.78
C THR A 22 10.82 -19.03 -1.80
N PRO A 23 10.07 -20.10 -1.51
CA PRO A 23 9.01 -20.06 -0.51
C PRO A 23 9.47 -19.53 0.86
N GLU A 24 10.71 -19.84 1.28
CA GLU A 24 11.30 -19.40 2.54
C GLU A 24 11.52 -17.87 2.60
N GLN A 25 11.68 -17.24 1.45
CA GLN A 25 11.79 -15.78 1.33
C GLN A 25 10.43 -15.07 1.40
N LEU A 26 9.35 -15.79 1.11
CA LEU A 26 7.99 -15.24 1.02
C LEU A 26 7.09 -15.63 2.20
N PHE A 27 7.32 -16.80 2.80
CA PHE A 27 6.47 -17.37 3.84
C PHE A 27 7.26 -17.71 5.10
N TYR A 28 6.62 -17.60 6.24
CA TYR A 28 7.13 -18.11 7.50
C TYR A 28 6.98 -19.63 7.56
N ILE A 29 7.99 -20.32 8.06
CA ILE A 29 7.99 -21.77 8.21
C ILE A 29 7.77 -22.11 9.67
N THR A 30 6.73 -22.87 9.96
CA THR A 30 6.47 -23.39 11.29
C THR A 30 7.31 -24.64 11.60
N LYS A 31 7.33 -25.08 12.85
CA LYS A 31 8.09 -26.28 13.29
C LYS A 31 7.62 -27.57 12.58
N ASP A 32 6.34 -27.63 12.21
CA ASP A 32 5.72 -28.70 11.46
C ASP A 32 5.84 -28.52 9.93
N LYS A 33 6.78 -27.66 9.50
CA LYS A 33 7.14 -27.40 8.09
C LYS A 33 5.99 -26.86 7.22
N LYS A 34 5.04 -26.18 7.83
CA LYS A 34 4.00 -25.46 7.08
C LYS A 34 4.46 -24.03 6.78
N PHE A 35 4.02 -23.51 5.64
CA PHE A 35 4.36 -22.19 5.14
C PHE A 35 3.17 -21.24 5.27
N TYR A 36 3.34 -20.12 5.97
CA TYR A 36 2.30 -19.12 6.18
C TYR A 36 2.77 -17.71 5.82
N ALA A 37 1.88 -16.92 5.21
CA ALA A 37 2.17 -15.50 4.95
C ALA A 37 2.35 -14.71 6.25
N TYR A 38 1.64 -15.08 7.30
CA TYR A 38 1.79 -14.51 8.64
C TYR A 38 1.79 -15.60 9.72
N TRP A 39 2.47 -15.32 10.83
CA TRP A 39 2.39 -16.19 11.99
C TRP A 39 0.95 -16.29 12.51
N PRO A 40 0.44 -17.50 12.77
CA PRO A 40 -0.85 -17.68 13.42
C PRO A 40 -0.93 -16.92 14.74
N LYS A 41 -2.11 -16.43 15.12
CA LYS A 41 -2.30 -15.55 16.29
C LYS A 41 -1.71 -16.13 17.59
N ASN A 42 -1.79 -17.44 17.76
CA ASN A 42 -1.33 -18.16 18.96
C ASN A 42 0.14 -18.64 18.86
N TYR A 43 0.87 -18.31 17.81
CA TYR A 43 2.27 -18.72 17.66
C TYR A 43 3.15 -18.04 18.71
N LYS A 44 3.91 -18.87 19.47
CA LYS A 44 4.80 -18.42 20.57
C LYS A 44 6.29 -18.61 20.24
N GLY A 45 6.64 -19.05 19.02
CA GLY A 45 8.02 -19.28 18.63
C GLY A 45 8.79 -17.99 18.30
N SER A 46 10.06 -18.17 17.92
CA SER A 46 10.92 -17.10 17.40
C SER A 46 10.29 -16.51 16.11
N LYS A 47 10.33 -15.20 15.98
CA LYS A 47 9.78 -14.47 14.84
C LYS A 47 10.90 -13.81 14.06
N THR A 48 11.02 -14.14 12.81
CA THR A 48 11.91 -13.48 11.86
C THR A 48 11.13 -12.48 11.01
N THR A 49 11.82 -11.51 10.42
CA THR A 49 11.21 -10.59 9.45
C THR A 49 11.55 -11.05 8.06
N LEU A 50 10.56 -11.23 7.19
CA LEU A 50 10.74 -11.57 5.79
C LEU A 50 11.03 -10.29 4.99
N GLN A 51 12.30 -9.86 4.99
CA GLN A 51 12.70 -8.62 4.32
C GLN A 51 12.52 -8.70 2.81
N SER A 52 12.86 -9.84 2.19
CA SER A 52 12.66 -10.06 0.75
C SER A 52 11.20 -9.89 0.36
N ARG A 53 10.27 -10.53 1.09
CA ARG A 53 8.84 -10.36 0.84
C ARG A 53 8.40 -8.90 0.98
N ASN A 54 8.89 -8.19 1.99
CA ASN A 54 8.52 -6.79 2.19
C ASN A 54 8.99 -5.89 1.04
N ALA A 55 10.18 -6.14 0.50
CA ALA A 55 10.67 -5.43 -0.69
C ALA A 55 9.84 -5.76 -1.93
N LEU A 56 9.56 -7.04 -2.15
CA LEU A 56 8.80 -7.51 -3.31
C LEU A 56 7.35 -7.00 -3.32
N ILE A 57 6.65 -7.05 -2.17
CA ILE A 57 5.28 -6.52 -2.09
C ILE A 57 5.27 -5.00 -2.26
N GLY A 58 6.28 -4.27 -1.78
CA GLY A 58 6.44 -2.85 -2.03
C GLY A 58 6.50 -2.55 -3.53
N ALA A 59 7.46 -3.14 -4.23
CA ALA A 59 7.62 -2.96 -5.68
C ALA A 59 6.36 -3.37 -6.48
N TYR A 60 5.73 -4.50 -6.10
CA TYR A 60 4.50 -4.97 -6.74
C TYR A 60 3.35 -3.98 -6.55
N THR A 61 3.13 -3.49 -5.33
CA THR A 61 2.01 -2.58 -5.04
C THR A 61 2.21 -1.18 -5.62
N GLU A 62 3.44 -0.69 -5.71
CA GLU A 62 3.75 0.56 -6.40
C GLU A 62 3.43 0.45 -7.90
N LYS A 63 3.89 -0.61 -8.57
CA LYS A 63 3.56 -0.87 -9.97
C LYS A 63 2.06 -1.01 -10.19
N TRP A 64 1.39 -1.80 -9.35
CA TRP A 64 -0.05 -1.99 -9.41
C TRP A 64 -0.82 -0.68 -9.20
N THR A 65 -0.38 0.17 -8.26
CA THR A 65 -0.97 1.50 -8.03
C THR A 65 -0.75 2.41 -9.24
N THR A 66 0.43 2.37 -9.85
CA THR A 66 0.71 3.12 -11.08
C THR A 66 -0.27 2.75 -12.19
N ASP A 67 -0.52 1.45 -12.38
CA ASP A 67 -1.47 0.96 -13.39
C ASP A 67 -2.93 1.29 -13.03
N LEU A 68 -3.30 1.22 -11.74
CA LEU A 68 -4.63 1.61 -11.26
C LEU A 68 -4.96 3.07 -11.60
N PHE A 69 -4.00 3.97 -11.39
CA PHE A 69 -4.20 5.40 -11.61
C PHE A 69 -3.94 5.84 -13.06
N ALA A 70 -3.53 4.95 -13.97
CA ALA A 70 -3.20 5.32 -15.34
C ALA A 70 -4.39 5.93 -16.08
N GLN A 71 -5.58 5.32 -15.97
CA GLN A 71 -6.79 5.82 -16.62
C GLN A 71 -7.24 7.16 -16.00
N ILE A 72 -7.23 7.28 -14.66
CA ILE A 72 -7.58 8.52 -13.96
C ILE A 72 -6.64 9.65 -14.36
N ALA A 73 -5.34 9.36 -14.46
CA ALA A 73 -4.35 10.34 -14.92
C ALA A 73 -4.61 10.82 -16.36
N GLU A 74 -4.96 9.90 -17.24
CA GLU A 74 -5.28 10.22 -18.64
C GLU A 74 -6.53 11.12 -18.74
N GLU A 75 -7.58 10.85 -17.97
CA GLU A 75 -8.82 11.64 -17.93
C GLU A 75 -8.59 13.10 -17.54
N ILE A 76 -7.57 13.37 -16.73
CA ILE A 76 -7.19 14.75 -16.32
C ILE A 76 -6.01 15.30 -17.14
N GLY A 77 -5.66 14.67 -18.27
CA GLY A 77 -4.59 15.10 -19.17
C GLY A 77 -3.18 14.90 -18.62
N GLY A 78 -2.99 13.92 -17.74
CA GLY A 78 -1.70 13.59 -17.12
C GLY A 78 -1.28 12.14 -17.32
N TYR A 79 -0.26 11.74 -16.60
CA TYR A 79 0.33 10.39 -16.62
C TYR A 79 0.57 9.92 -15.19
N SER A 80 0.28 8.66 -14.92
CA SER A 80 0.70 7.98 -13.69
C SER A 80 2.14 7.51 -13.85
N VAL A 81 3.05 8.02 -13.00
CA VAL A 81 4.50 7.80 -13.10
C VAL A 81 5.02 7.25 -11.78
N GLN A 82 5.80 6.16 -11.84
CA GLN A 82 6.42 5.53 -10.67
C GLN A 82 7.80 6.15 -10.39
N ASN A 83 8.22 6.14 -9.12
CA ASN A 83 9.55 6.59 -8.65
C ASN A 83 9.88 8.05 -9.05
N VAL A 84 8.92 8.94 -8.89
CA VAL A 84 9.10 10.34 -9.33
C VAL A 84 10.09 11.07 -8.44
N VAL A 85 11.07 11.69 -9.09
CA VAL A 85 12.12 12.53 -8.49
C VAL A 85 11.83 13.99 -8.76
N SER A 86 11.92 14.83 -7.74
CA SER A 86 11.84 16.29 -7.82
C SER A 86 12.64 16.89 -6.65
N GLU A 87 13.92 17.13 -6.86
CA GLU A 87 14.88 17.58 -5.84
C GLU A 87 14.41 18.86 -5.12
N GLU A 88 13.77 19.78 -5.86
CA GLU A 88 13.26 21.04 -5.32
C GLU A 88 12.23 20.87 -4.20
N ILE A 89 11.56 19.70 -4.13
CA ILE A 89 10.55 19.39 -3.12
C ILE A 89 10.95 18.20 -2.24
N GLY A 90 12.25 17.89 -2.19
CA GLY A 90 12.78 16.84 -1.32
C GLY A 90 12.51 15.41 -1.80
N LEU A 91 12.05 15.21 -3.03
CA LEU A 91 11.91 13.89 -3.66
C LEU A 91 13.21 13.54 -4.38
N THR A 92 14.11 12.88 -3.67
CA THR A 92 15.43 12.50 -4.20
C THR A 92 15.41 11.11 -4.84
N ARG A 93 16.50 10.73 -5.51
CA ARG A 93 16.66 9.36 -6.04
C ARG A 93 16.65 8.27 -4.96
N GLN A 94 17.08 8.60 -3.73
CA GLN A 94 17.05 7.70 -2.58
C GLN A 94 15.67 7.64 -1.89
N SER A 95 14.84 8.67 -2.10
CA SER A 95 13.49 8.79 -1.53
C SER A 95 12.54 9.44 -2.55
N PRO A 96 12.29 8.77 -3.70
CA PRO A 96 11.35 9.29 -4.68
C PRO A 96 9.90 9.21 -4.17
N ALA A 97 8.95 9.84 -4.86
CA ALA A 97 7.55 9.51 -4.67
C ALA A 97 7.29 8.11 -5.22
N ASP A 98 6.57 7.27 -4.46
CA ASP A 98 6.26 5.90 -4.87
C ASP A 98 5.52 5.92 -6.23
N VAL A 99 4.49 6.78 -6.34
CA VAL A 99 3.75 7.09 -7.58
C VAL A 99 3.39 8.58 -7.58
N ALA A 100 3.31 9.20 -8.74
CA ALA A 100 2.72 10.53 -8.89
C ALA A 100 1.92 10.64 -10.19
N ILE A 101 0.90 11.51 -10.18
CA ILE A 101 0.24 11.94 -11.40
C ILE A 101 0.96 13.20 -11.87
N CYS A 102 1.47 13.18 -13.09
CA CYS A 102 2.32 14.21 -13.66
C CYS A 102 1.85 14.63 -15.04
N LYS A 103 2.20 15.86 -15.47
CA LYS A 103 1.93 16.36 -16.83
C LYS A 103 2.79 15.69 -17.90
N THR A 104 3.90 15.04 -17.49
CA THR A 104 4.82 14.35 -18.41
C THR A 104 5.12 12.94 -17.90
N LYS A 105 5.61 12.06 -18.79
CA LYS A 105 5.99 10.68 -18.47
C LYS A 105 7.40 10.56 -17.85
N ASN A 106 8.13 11.67 -17.70
CA ASN A 106 9.48 11.64 -17.18
C ASN A 106 9.49 11.25 -15.68
N VAL A 107 10.52 10.55 -15.24
CA VAL A 107 10.74 10.28 -13.81
C VAL A 107 11.19 11.55 -13.09
N ASN A 108 12.07 12.35 -13.71
CA ASN A 108 12.50 13.64 -13.16
C ASN A 108 11.46 14.71 -13.52
N GLN A 109 10.83 15.27 -12.50
CA GLN A 109 9.74 16.24 -12.65
C GLN A 109 10.10 17.61 -12.02
N ARG A 110 9.58 18.68 -12.60
CA ARG A 110 9.49 19.96 -11.92
C ARG A 110 8.28 19.96 -10.99
N PRO A 111 8.29 20.69 -9.86
CA PRO A 111 7.13 20.77 -8.98
C PRO A 111 5.84 21.18 -9.69
N SER A 112 5.92 22.08 -10.69
CA SER A 112 4.79 22.55 -11.51
C SER A 112 4.16 21.45 -12.40
N ASP A 113 4.86 20.36 -12.63
CA ASP A 113 4.43 19.27 -13.48
C ASP A 113 3.85 18.10 -12.70
N ILE A 114 3.93 18.15 -11.36
CA ILE A 114 3.34 17.16 -10.46
C ILE A 114 1.93 17.63 -10.06
N LEU A 115 0.92 16.85 -10.45
CA LEU A 115 -0.49 17.11 -10.15
C LEU A 115 -0.90 16.51 -8.80
N MET A 116 -0.37 15.35 -8.43
CA MET A 116 -0.62 14.67 -7.17
C MET A 116 0.52 13.70 -6.83
N ILE A 117 0.90 13.64 -5.57
CA ILE A 117 1.83 12.63 -5.05
C ILE A 117 1.04 11.53 -4.35
N ILE A 118 1.37 10.29 -4.64
CA ILE A 118 0.74 9.09 -4.09
C ILE A 118 1.82 8.26 -3.38
N GLU A 119 1.76 8.20 -2.08
CA GLU A 119 2.63 7.37 -1.25
C GLU A 119 1.95 6.03 -1.00
N VAL A 120 2.57 4.93 -1.41
CA VAL A 120 1.99 3.59 -1.34
C VAL A 120 2.43 2.89 -0.06
N LYS A 121 1.46 2.47 0.76
CA LYS A 121 1.66 1.79 2.04
C LYS A 121 0.83 0.51 2.10
N MET A 122 0.79 -0.21 0.98
CA MET A 122 0.10 -1.48 0.87
C MET A 122 0.99 -2.65 1.32
N SER A 123 0.37 -3.75 1.67
CA SER A 123 1.06 -5.00 2.03
C SER A 123 0.15 -6.20 1.81
N VAL A 124 0.65 -7.42 2.04
CA VAL A 124 -0.21 -8.61 2.14
C VAL A 124 -1.15 -8.41 3.33
N VAL A 125 -2.45 -8.60 3.13
CA VAL A 125 -3.51 -8.38 4.14
C VAL A 125 -4.00 -9.70 4.73
N TRP A 126 -4.22 -10.70 3.86
CA TRP A 126 -4.73 -11.99 4.29
C TRP A 126 -3.62 -12.95 4.67
N ASN A 127 -3.94 -13.91 5.53
CA ASN A 127 -3.03 -15.00 5.83
C ASN A 127 -3.20 -16.12 4.79
N TRP A 128 -2.12 -16.47 4.14
CA TRP A 128 -2.06 -17.49 3.12
C TRP A 128 -1.25 -18.67 3.61
N GLU A 129 -1.77 -19.88 3.45
CA GLU A 129 -1.00 -21.11 3.54
C GLU A 129 -0.52 -21.47 2.12
N PHE A 130 0.80 -21.63 1.97
CA PHE A 130 1.41 -22.12 0.74
C PHE A 130 1.65 -23.62 0.87
N ILE A 131 1.13 -24.38 -0.09
CA ILE A 131 1.25 -25.83 -0.14
C ILE A 131 1.98 -26.21 -1.42
N PRO A 132 3.26 -26.63 -1.33
CA PRO A 132 3.98 -27.14 -2.51
C PRO A 132 3.33 -28.47 -2.96
N LYS A 133 3.07 -28.60 -4.26
CA LYS A 133 2.57 -29.84 -4.87
C LYS A 133 3.69 -30.60 -5.58
N ASP A 134 4.47 -29.88 -6.39
CA ASP A 134 5.68 -30.36 -7.06
C ASP A 134 6.66 -29.19 -7.31
N LYS A 135 7.66 -29.38 -8.17
CA LYS A 135 8.69 -28.33 -8.44
C LYS A 135 8.14 -27.04 -9.06
N GLN A 136 6.99 -27.08 -9.70
CA GLN A 136 6.40 -25.96 -10.44
C GLN A 136 4.97 -25.62 -10.01
N ASN A 137 4.30 -26.52 -9.32
CA ASN A 137 2.92 -26.35 -8.92
C ASN A 137 2.79 -26.17 -7.41
N PHE A 138 1.95 -25.25 -7.03
CA PHE A 138 1.62 -24.97 -5.63
C PHE A 138 0.15 -24.57 -5.49
N GLU A 139 -0.32 -24.58 -4.26
CA GLU A 139 -1.62 -24.08 -3.89
C GLU A 139 -1.48 -22.97 -2.85
N LEU A 140 -2.29 -21.93 -2.98
CA LEU A 140 -2.41 -20.83 -2.01
C LEU A 140 -3.82 -20.85 -1.44
N ILE A 141 -3.92 -21.18 -0.16
CA ILE A 141 -5.17 -21.21 0.58
C ILE A 141 -5.24 -19.99 1.51
N CYS A 142 -6.27 -19.17 1.34
CA CYS A 142 -6.54 -18.08 2.29
C CYS A 142 -7.12 -18.68 3.57
N ILE A 143 -6.41 -18.54 4.69
CA ILE A 143 -6.79 -19.10 6.00
C ILE A 143 -7.31 -18.05 6.97
N GLY A 144 -7.50 -16.81 6.54
CA GLY A 144 -8.15 -15.76 7.32
C GLY A 144 -7.68 -14.35 6.98
N ASP A 145 -8.37 -13.37 7.52
CA ASP A 145 -8.06 -11.95 7.40
C ASP A 145 -7.01 -11.47 8.43
N TYR A 146 -6.67 -10.17 8.41
CA TYR A 146 -5.64 -9.58 9.30
C TYR A 146 -5.97 -9.68 10.80
N ARG A 147 -7.20 -10.05 11.21
CA ARG A 147 -7.58 -10.26 12.63
C ARG A 147 -7.16 -11.63 13.12
N THR A 148 -6.91 -12.59 12.23
CA THR A 148 -6.64 -13.99 12.54
C THR A 148 -5.15 -14.31 12.70
N HIS A 149 -4.25 -13.39 12.35
CA HIS A 149 -2.81 -13.58 12.39
C HIS A 149 -2.08 -12.53 13.23
N GLN A 150 -0.79 -12.74 13.45
CA GLN A 150 0.08 -11.77 14.11
C GLN A 150 0.64 -10.79 13.07
N GLY A 151 0.77 -9.53 13.50
CA GLY A 151 1.23 -8.44 12.66
C GLY A 151 0.07 -7.58 12.15
N ASN A 152 0.37 -6.31 11.97
CA ASN A 152 -0.58 -5.32 11.46
C ASN A 152 -0.13 -4.93 10.05
N PRO A 153 -0.84 -5.32 8.99
CA PRO A 153 -0.48 -4.94 7.63
C PRO A 153 -0.82 -3.48 7.33
N SER A 154 -0.12 -2.90 6.34
CA SER A 154 -0.46 -1.61 5.72
C SER A 154 -0.70 -0.48 6.75
N LEU A 155 -1.82 0.23 6.68
CA LEU A 155 -2.19 1.38 7.53
C LEU A 155 -2.57 0.98 8.97
N LEU A 156 -2.69 -0.30 9.29
CA LEU A 156 -2.85 -0.77 10.66
C LEU A 156 -1.57 -0.65 11.50
N ARG A 157 -0.41 -0.41 10.87
CA ARG A 157 0.87 -0.23 11.56
C ARG A 157 1.12 1.23 11.85
N SER A 158 1.32 1.57 13.12
CA SER A 158 1.61 2.95 13.55
C SER A 158 2.91 3.50 12.94
N ASP A 159 3.96 2.66 12.80
CA ASP A 159 5.21 3.09 12.17
C ASP A 159 5.06 3.36 10.67
N THR A 160 4.21 2.62 9.98
CA THR A 160 3.85 2.89 8.58
C THR A 160 3.16 4.24 8.44
N MET A 161 2.19 4.53 9.32
CA MET A 161 1.51 5.82 9.39
C MET A 161 2.49 6.95 9.64
N LEU A 162 3.37 6.82 10.66
CA LEU A 162 4.37 7.82 11.00
C LEU A 162 5.35 8.09 9.86
N LYS A 163 5.84 7.06 9.18
CA LYS A 163 6.74 7.21 8.03
C LYS A 163 6.08 7.97 6.88
N ALA A 164 4.82 7.64 6.57
CA ALA A 164 4.06 8.33 5.53
C ALA A 164 3.83 9.82 5.88
N ILE A 165 3.43 10.11 7.12
CA ILE A 165 3.25 11.47 7.63
C ILE A 165 4.58 12.23 7.60
N GLY A 166 5.66 11.63 8.09
CA GLY A 166 7.00 12.24 8.12
C GLY A 166 7.50 12.61 6.73
N LYS A 167 7.35 11.71 5.73
CA LYS A 167 7.70 11.99 4.34
C LYS A 167 6.84 13.13 3.77
N SER A 168 5.53 13.12 4.04
CA SER A 168 4.63 14.19 3.59
C SER A 168 4.99 15.55 4.18
N ILE A 169 5.33 15.61 5.47
CA ILE A 169 5.79 16.83 6.13
C ILE A 169 7.11 17.30 5.50
N ASN A 170 8.07 16.40 5.30
CA ASN A 170 9.35 16.74 4.66
C ASN A 170 9.14 17.37 3.29
N ILE A 171 8.25 16.82 2.46
CA ILE A 171 7.87 17.43 1.17
C ILE A 171 7.28 18.82 1.39
N ARG A 172 6.32 18.99 2.31
CA ARG A 172 5.61 20.26 2.56
C ARG A 172 6.54 21.41 2.97
N VAL A 173 7.58 21.09 3.75
CA VAL A 173 8.51 22.10 4.26
C VAL A 173 9.70 22.37 3.32
N SER A 174 9.86 21.56 2.26
CA SER A 174 10.99 21.67 1.33
C SER A 174 10.93 22.94 0.47
N SER A 175 9.74 23.37 0.04
CA SER A 175 9.56 24.59 -0.73
C SER A 175 8.13 25.09 -0.72
N PHE A 176 7.93 26.37 -1.09
CA PHE A 176 6.58 26.92 -1.25
C PHE A 176 5.79 26.21 -2.36
N SER A 177 6.44 25.78 -3.42
CA SER A 177 5.81 25.01 -4.51
C SER A 177 5.24 23.67 -4.02
N ALA A 178 5.93 22.99 -3.10
CA ALA A 178 5.49 21.74 -2.51
C ALA A 178 4.20 21.86 -1.70
N SER A 179 3.93 23.03 -1.11
CA SER A 179 2.74 23.25 -0.27
C SER A 179 1.42 23.08 -1.02
N LYS A 180 1.42 23.25 -2.34
CA LYS A 180 0.24 23.20 -3.20
C LYS A 180 -0.02 21.84 -3.83
N ILE A 181 0.96 20.93 -3.82
CA ILE A 181 0.82 19.61 -4.46
C ILE A 181 0.01 18.70 -3.55
N PRO A 182 -1.13 18.15 -3.99
CA PRO A 182 -1.88 17.16 -3.20
C PRO A 182 -1.03 15.93 -2.88
N ILE A 183 -1.07 15.46 -1.63
CA ILE A 183 -0.41 14.22 -1.20
C ILE A 183 -1.47 13.29 -0.66
N VAL A 184 -1.57 12.08 -1.17
CA VAL A 184 -2.43 11.01 -0.66
C VAL A 184 -1.59 9.80 -0.27
N ILE A 185 -2.06 9.08 0.74
CA ILE A 185 -1.46 7.83 1.20
C ILE A 185 -2.39 6.69 0.83
N ILE A 186 -1.92 5.79 -0.03
CA ILE A 186 -2.70 4.61 -0.45
C ILE A 186 -2.36 3.42 0.43
N GLY A 187 -3.38 2.78 0.97
CA GLY A 187 -3.28 1.52 1.69
C GLY A 187 -4.34 0.52 1.26
N ASN A 188 -4.28 -0.69 1.82
CA ASN A 188 -5.25 -1.76 1.57
C ASN A 188 -5.83 -2.35 2.86
N THR A 189 -5.78 -1.57 3.94
CA THR A 189 -6.41 -1.88 5.23
C THR A 189 -7.06 -0.62 5.81
N PRO A 190 -7.89 -0.71 6.85
CA PRO A 190 -8.23 0.45 7.66
C PRO A 190 -6.98 1.02 8.35
N ILE A 191 -7.11 2.23 8.87
CA ILE A 191 -6.09 2.85 9.73
C ILE A 191 -6.18 2.28 11.15
N THR A 192 -5.06 2.35 11.89
CA THR A 192 -5.09 2.04 13.33
C THR A 192 -5.91 3.06 14.11
N ASN A 193 -6.66 2.61 15.11
CA ASN A 193 -7.58 3.43 15.91
C ASN A 193 -6.92 4.68 16.52
N SER A 194 -5.65 4.59 16.90
CA SER A 194 -4.90 5.72 17.47
C SER A 194 -4.70 6.90 16.51
N TYR A 195 -4.98 6.70 15.22
CA TYR A 195 -4.89 7.74 14.18
C TYR A 195 -6.26 8.22 13.67
N TYR A 196 -7.38 7.65 14.14
CA TYR A 196 -8.70 7.91 13.58
C TYR A 196 -9.05 9.42 13.54
N GLU A 197 -8.80 10.16 14.63
CA GLU A 197 -9.03 11.61 14.66
C GLU A 197 -7.87 12.38 14.01
N LYS A 198 -6.63 11.89 14.15
CA LYS A 198 -5.43 12.58 13.66
C LYS A 198 -5.42 12.75 12.15
N VAL A 199 -5.93 11.77 11.38
CA VAL A 199 -5.96 11.87 9.92
C VAL A 199 -6.88 12.98 9.42
N ASP A 200 -7.97 13.26 10.13
CA ASP A 200 -8.84 14.39 9.82
C ASP A 200 -8.15 15.73 10.11
N HIS A 201 -7.36 15.82 11.18
CA HIS A 201 -6.54 17.00 11.46
C HIS A 201 -5.44 17.20 10.41
N LEU A 202 -4.76 16.14 9.98
CA LEU A 202 -3.76 16.20 8.92
C LEU A 202 -4.34 16.73 7.60
N LYS A 203 -5.55 16.30 7.26
CA LYS A 203 -6.29 16.80 6.09
C LYS A 203 -6.66 18.26 6.22
N ARG A 204 -7.30 18.67 7.34
CA ARG A 204 -7.70 20.07 7.59
C ARG A 204 -6.53 21.03 7.54
N ASN A 205 -5.36 20.61 8.00
CA ASN A 205 -4.14 21.43 7.97
C ASN A 205 -3.38 21.36 6.65
N GLY A 206 -3.94 20.69 5.62
CA GLY A 206 -3.34 20.63 4.28
C GLY A 206 -2.04 19.82 4.19
N ILE A 207 -1.71 19.03 5.23
CA ILE A 207 -0.49 18.23 5.24
C ILE A 207 -0.63 17.05 4.28
N ILE A 208 -1.77 16.34 4.38
CA ILE A 208 -2.12 15.19 3.55
C ILE A 208 -3.58 15.35 3.13
N GLN A 209 -3.92 15.03 1.87
CA GLN A 209 -5.31 15.06 1.39
C GLN A 209 -6.14 13.92 1.94
N GLY A 210 -5.54 12.78 2.23
CA GLY A 210 -6.20 11.67 2.87
C GLY A 210 -5.36 10.40 2.87
N PHE A 211 -5.79 9.48 3.74
CA PHE A 211 -5.40 8.08 3.74
C PHE A 211 -6.52 7.31 3.05
N TRP A 212 -6.21 6.68 1.93
CA TRP A 212 -7.18 6.02 1.08
C TRP A 212 -6.96 4.51 1.11
N SER A 213 -7.99 3.77 1.54
CA SER A 213 -7.98 2.32 1.42
C SER A 213 -8.67 1.90 0.12
N ILE A 214 -7.91 1.22 -0.73
CA ILE A 214 -8.38 0.70 -2.02
C ILE A 214 -8.66 -0.79 -1.98
N ASN A 215 -8.98 -1.31 -0.80
CA ASN A 215 -9.46 -2.66 -0.58
C ASN A 215 -10.86 -2.58 0.07
N PRO A 216 -11.93 -2.76 -0.69
CA PRO A 216 -13.29 -2.67 -0.17
C PRO A 216 -13.63 -3.77 0.83
N LYS A 217 -12.98 -4.93 0.73
CA LYS A 217 -13.29 -6.12 1.53
C LYS A 217 -12.05 -6.73 2.20
N PRO A 218 -11.36 -5.99 3.09
CA PRO A 218 -10.15 -6.49 3.76
C PRO A 218 -10.45 -7.47 4.91
N LEU A 219 -11.72 -7.65 5.25
CA LEU A 219 -12.23 -8.57 6.25
C LEU A 219 -13.08 -9.66 5.61
N ASP A 220 -13.17 -10.81 6.27
CA ASP A 220 -14.01 -11.92 5.82
C ASP A 220 -15.52 -11.63 5.97
N ASN A 221 -15.88 -10.60 6.79
CA ASN A 221 -17.24 -10.08 6.90
C ASN A 221 -17.55 -8.93 5.92
N ASP A 222 -16.94 -8.92 4.75
CA ASP A 222 -17.12 -7.91 3.69
C ASP A 222 -16.73 -6.47 4.08
N GLY A 223 -16.01 -6.30 5.18
CA GLY A 223 -15.53 -4.98 5.63
C GLY A 223 -16.60 -4.12 6.32
N GLU A 224 -17.72 -4.66 6.75
CA GLU A 224 -18.84 -3.92 7.36
C GLU A 224 -18.45 -3.01 8.51
N ASN A 225 -17.41 -3.36 9.27
CA ASN A 225 -16.95 -2.59 10.42
C ASN A 225 -15.92 -1.50 10.09
N ILE A 226 -15.61 -1.28 8.81
CA ILE A 226 -14.64 -0.26 8.39
C ILE A 226 -15.36 1.04 8.08
N LYS A 227 -15.14 2.04 8.92
CA LYS A 227 -15.79 3.35 8.79
C LYS A 227 -14.81 4.40 8.28
N ASN A 228 -15.28 5.23 7.36
CA ASN A 228 -14.60 6.45 6.96
C ASN A 228 -14.60 7.44 8.13
N THR A 229 -13.57 8.29 8.21
CA THR A 229 -13.56 9.36 9.21
C THR A 229 -14.50 10.50 8.82
N PRO A 230 -15.03 11.28 9.80
CA PRO A 230 -16.04 12.31 9.54
C PRO A 230 -15.65 13.32 8.45
N PHE A 231 -14.37 13.70 8.38
CA PHE A 231 -13.85 14.66 7.40
C PHE A 231 -13.08 13.99 6.25
N LYS A 232 -13.24 12.66 6.11
CA LYS A 232 -12.57 11.87 5.06
C LYS A 232 -11.06 12.02 5.07
N GLY A 233 -10.46 12.19 6.23
CA GLY A 233 -9.02 12.05 6.43
C GLY A 233 -8.57 10.59 6.21
N PHE A 234 -9.47 9.63 6.55
CA PHE A 234 -9.43 8.26 6.04
C PHE A 234 -10.70 7.99 5.23
N TYR A 235 -10.51 7.39 4.04
CA TYR A 235 -11.60 6.99 3.16
C TYR A 235 -11.33 5.60 2.56
N ARG A 236 -12.32 4.70 2.68
CA ARG A 236 -12.34 3.40 2.00
C ARG A 236 -13.19 3.55 0.74
N PHE A 237 -12.65 3.20 -0.38
CA PHE A 237 -13.37 3.13 -1.64
C PHE A 237 -14.04 1.76 -1.77
N ASP A 238 -15.31 1.74 -2.15
CA ASP A 238 -16.08 0.51 -2.33
C ASP A 238 -15.99 -0.04 -3.76
N ASN A 239 -15.66 0.83 -4.73
CA ASN A 239 -15.46 0.46 -6.11
C ASN A 239 -14.52 1.44 -6.84
N TYR A 240 -14.10 1.06 -8.05
CA TYR A 240 -13.20 1.88 -8.85
C TYR A 240 -13.84 3.21 -9.31
N GLY A 241 -15.16 3.23 -9.56
CA GLY A 241 -15.86 4.45 -9.96
C GLY A 241 -15.88 5.55 -8.88
N GLU A 242 -15.76 5.19 -7.61
CA GLU A 242 -15.59 6.18 -6.54
C GLU A 242 -14.19 6.79 -6.49
N LEU A 243 -13.18 6.09 -7.04
CA LEU A 243 -11.81 6.55 -7.09
C LEU A 243 -11.58 7.54 -8.25
N GLN A 244 -12.33 7.38 -9.36
CA GLN A 244 -12.41 8.32 -10.49
C GLN A 244 -13.13 9.62 -10.08
#